data_92beea33fd05cba0be8fd2528c5dc76b
#
_entry.id   92beea33fd05cba0be8fd2528c5dc76b
#
_cell.length_a   1.000
_cell.length_b   1.000
_cell.length_c   1.000
_cell.angle_alpha   90.00
_cell.angle_beta   90.00
_cell.angle_gamma   90.00
#
_symmetry.space_group_name_H-M   'P 1'
#
loop_
_entity.id
_entity.type
_entity.pdbx_description
1 polymer ?
#
loop_
_entity_poly.entity_id
_entity_poly.type
_entity_poly.pdbx_seq_one_letter_code
_entity_poly.pdbx_strand_id
1 'polypeptide(L)'
;SSWYHILVAIDTTQATSSNRTKIYINGTLQSLSQTQYPNQDTNTFFNSTVEHAIGHQGYDEASDFDGYMAEINFVDGQQLNPTSFGETKSGVWIPKNYTGTYGTNGYNLEFVDSSNIGEDTSGNTNNYTPHNFNVHDVVSDSPTNNFSTLLSTTLDDYTVSEGNLRATSAGSQL
;
A
#
# COMPACT_ATOMS: atom_id res chain seq x y z
N SER A 1 8.45 14.08 -0.06
CA SER A 1 7.76 12.83 -0.38
C SER A 1 6.27 13.11 -0.57
N SER A 2 5.62 12.35 -1.42
CA SER A 2 4.18 12.48 -1.66
C SER A 2 3.52 11.12 -1.53
N TRP A 3 2.39 11.07 -0.86
CA TRP A 3 1.55 9.89 -0.80
C TRP A 3 0.75 9.71 -2.09
N TYR A 4 0.63 8.50 -2.55
CA TYR A 4 -0.22 8.12 -3.69
C TYR A 4 -1.18 7.03 -3.24
N HIS A 5 -2.47 7.23 -3.53
CA HIS A 5 -3.44 6.16 -3.42
C HIS A 5 -3.44 5.35 -4.71
N ILE A 6 -3.16 4.05 -4.62
CA ILE A 6 -3.13 3.13 -5.76
C ILE A 6 -4.22 2.09 -5.55
N LEU A 7 -5.11 1.93 -6.53
CA LEU A 7 -6.11 0.87 -6.56
C LEU A 7 -5.91 0.02 -7.81
N VAL A 8 -5.78 -1.28 -7.62
CA VAL A 8 -5.83 -2.29 -8.69
C VAL A 8 -7.14 -3.06 -8.56
N ALA A 9 -8.00 -2.97 -9.57
CA ALA A 9 -9.32 -3.60 -9.59
C ALA A 9 -9.36 -4.67 -10.68
N ILE A 10 -9.59 -5.93 -10.30
CA ILE A 10 -9.55 -7.09 -11.20
C ILE A 10 -10.90 -7.79 -11.19
N ASP A 11 -11.45 -8.04 -12.39
CA ASP A 11 -12.63 -8.87 -12.60
C ASP A 11 -12.53 -9.55 -13.98
N THR A 12 -12.13 -10.79 -14.00
CA THR A 12 -11.93 -11.56 -15.25
C THR A 12 -13.22 -11.93 -15.93
N THR A 13 -14.37 -11.81 -15.29
CA THR A 13 -15.69 -12.15 -15.91
C THR A 13 -16.13 -11.11 -16.95
N GLN A 14 -15.50 -9.93 -16.97
CA GLN A 14 -15.84 -8.85 -17.88
C GLN A 14 -15.64 -9.25 -19.35
N ALA A 15 -16.67 -9.03 -20.18
CA ALA A 15 -16.61 -9.32 -21.61
C ALA A 15 -15.53 -8.48 -22.33
N THR A 16 -15.44 -7.18 -22.00
CA THR A 16 -14.43 -6.27 -22.53
C THR A 16 -13.12 -6.44 -21.79
N SER A 17 -12.04 -6.77 -22.50
CA SER A 17 -10.74 -7.07 -21.90
C SER A 17 -10.18 -5.93 -21.04
N SER A 18 -10.33 -4.67 -21.48
CA SER A 18 -9.88 -3.49 -20.72
C SER A 18 -10.64 -3.25 -19.40
N ASN A 19 -11.78 -3.91 -19.21
CA ASN A 19 -12.52 -3.85 -17.95
C ASN A 19 -12.09 -4.93 -16.94
N ARG A 20 -11.28 -5.91 -17.38
CA ARG A 20 -10.82 -7.01 -16.49
C ARG A 20 -9.76 -6.58 -15.52
N THR A 21 -8.96 -5.58 -15.88
CA THR A 21 -7.96 -5.00 -14.97
C THR A 21 -7.93 -3.49 -15.15
N LYS A 22 -8.08 -2.77 -14.05
CA LYS A 22 -8.06 -1.31 -14.00
C LYS A 22 -7.09 -0.87 -12.91
N ILE A 23 -6.29 0.14 -13.19
CA ILE A 23 -5.40 0.77 -12.22
C ILE A 23 -5.81 2.22 -12.06
N TYR A 24 -5.96 2.64 -10.83
CA TYR A 24 -6.26 4.03 -10.50
C TYR A 24 -5.16 4.61 -9.62
N ILE A 25 -4.79 5.84 -9.88
CA ILE A 25 -3.89 6.62 -9.03
C ILE A 25 -4.65 7.88 -8.58
N ASN A 26 -4.74 8.08 -7.27
CA ASN A 26 -5.46 9.20 -6.67
C ASN A 26 -6.89 9.36 -7.26
N GLY A 27 -7.60 8.24 -7.36
CA GLY A 27 -8.96 8.20 -7.90
C GLY A 27 -9.08 8.27 -9.43
N THR A 28 -7.99 8.52 -10.15
CA THR A 28 -7.99 8.69 -11.61
C THR A 28 -7.59 7.41 -12.32
N LEU A 29 -8.43 6.92 -13.25
CA LEU A 29 -8.14 5.74 -14.07
C LEU A 29 -6.91 6.00 -14.95
N GLN A 30 -5.97 5.07 -14.93
CA GLN A 30 -4.75 5.15 -15.73
C GLN A 30 -4.93 4.47 -17.09
N SER A 31 -4.35 5.09 -18.12
CA SER A 31 -4.23 4.47 -19.44
C SER A 31 -3.00 3.56 -19.45
N LEU A 32 -3.23 2.27 -19.69
CA LEU A 32 -2.15 1.28 -19.76
C LEU A 32 -1.61 1.22 -21.20
N SER A 33 -0.32 1.42 -21.38
CA SER A 33 0.35 1.39 -22.68
C SER A 33 0.64 -0.03 -23.18
N GLN A 34 0.68 -1.01 -22.26
CA GLN A 34 0.83 -2.43 -22.58
C GLN A 34 -0.41 -3.19 -22.13
N THR A 35 -1.08 -3.85 -23.07
CA THR A 35 -2.43 -4.35 -22.90
C THR A 35 -2.50 -5.86 -23.04
N GLN A 36 -1.76 -6.57 -22.20
CA GLN A 36 -2.05 -7.99 -21.98
C GLN A 36 -2.99 -8.11 -20.78
N TYR A 37 -4.26 -8.12 -21.07
CA TYR A 37 -5.29 -8.38 -20.07
C TYR A 37 -5.44 -9.88 -19.84
N PRO A 38 -5.84 -10.34 -18.64
CA PRO A 38 -6.18 -11.74 -18.41
C PRO A 38 -7.29 -12.18 -19.37
N ASN A 39 -7.29 -13.46 -19.74
CA ASN A 39 -8.40 -14.03 -20.50
C ASN A 39 -9.70 -13.96 -19.69
N GLN A 40 -10.82 -13.95 -20.40
CA GLN A 40 -12.12 -13.98 -19.73
C GLN A 40 -12.27 -15.29 -18.93
N ASP A 41 -12.89 -15.17 -17.75
CA ASP A 41 -13.17 -16.28 -16.82
C ASP A 41 -11.93 -17.09 -16.39
N THR A 42 -10.75 -16.47 -16.46
CA THR A 42 -9.50 -17.08 -16.00
C THR A 42 -9.24 -16.76 -14.53
N ASN A 43 -8.91 -17.77 -13.74
CA ASN A 43 -8.38 -17.54 -12.39
C ASN A 43 -7.00 -16.89 -12.47
N THR A 44 -6.79 -15.87 -11.65
CA THR A 44 -5.51 -15.19 -11.51
C THR A 44 -4.74 -15.76 -10.31
N PHE A 45 -3.45 -15.40 -10.17
CA PHE A 45 -2.69 -15.74 -8.98
C PHE A 45 -3.15 -14.96 -7.75
N PHE A 46 -3.77 -13.79 -7.94
CA PHE A 46 -4.41 -13.07 -6.84
C PHE A 46 -5.55 -13.91 -6.26
N ASN A 47 -5.63 -13.95 -4.94
CA ASN A 47 -6.63 -14.74 -4.24
C ASN A 47 -6.54 -16.26 -4.53
N SER A 48 -5.36 -16.77 -4.68
CA SER A 48 -5.09 -18.21 -4.86
C SER A 48 -4.34 -18.78 -3.65
N THR A 49 -4.07 -20.08 -3.64
CA THR A 49 -3.38 -20.76 -2.52
C THR A 49 -1.85 -20.62 -2.56
N VAL A 50 -1.31 -19.74 -3.41
CA VAL A 50 0.12 -19.44 -3.44
C VAL A 50 0.47 -18.41 -2.36
N GLU A 51 1.74 -18.38 -1.97
CA GLU A 51 2.24 -17.37 -1.05
C GLU A 51 2.05 -15.97 -1.64
N HIS A 52 1.57 -15.04 -0.82
CA HIS A 52 1.41 -13.64 -1.15
C HIS A 52 2.31 -12.81 -0.24
N ALA A 53 3.04 -11.89 -0.86
CA ALA A 53 3.92 -10.97 -0.14
C ALA A 53 3.53 -9.51 -0.43
N ILE A 54 3.78 -8.65 0.55
CA ILE A 54 3.62 -7.19 0.44
C ILE A 54 4.99 -6.57 0.62
N GLY A 55 5.37 -5.69 -0.31
CA GLY A 55 6.65 -5.00 -0.29
C GLY A 55 7.84 -5.86 -0.73
N HIS A 56 7.63 -7.12 -1.07
CA HIS A 56 8.68 -8.04 -1.49
C HIS A 56 8.24 -8.87 -2.70
N GLN A 57 9.16 -9.14 -3.61
CA GLN A 57 8.95 -10.11 -4.69
C GLN A 57 9.57 -11.46 -4.30
N GLY A 58 8.75 -12.47 -4.07
CA GLY A 58 9.13 -13.77 -3.50
C GLY A 58 10.17 -14.61 -4.26
N TYR A 59 10.74 -14.13 -5.37
CA TYR A 59 11.74 -14.84 -6.17
C TYR A 59 13.10 -14.16 -6.22
N ASP A 60 13.23 -12.94 -5.72
CA ASP A 60 14.43 -12.12 -5.88
C ASP A 60 14.56 -11.16 -4.69
N GLU A 61 15.58 -11.36 -3.87
CA GLU A 61 15.90 -10.48 -2.73
C GLU A 61 16.28 -9.03 -3.16
N ALA A 62 16.44 -8.79 -4.46
CA ALA A 62 16.77 -7.47 -5.00
C ALA A 62 15.57 -6.61 -5.40
N SER A 63 14.35 -7.12 -5.24
CA SER A 63 13.12 -6.46 -5.71
C SER A 63 12.21 -6.05 -4.57
N ASP A 64 12.78 -5.49 -3.51
CA ASP A 64 12.04 -4.95 -2.37
C ASP A 64 11.50 -3.57 -2.69
N PHE A 65 10.34 -3.26 -2.12
CA PHE A 65 9.77 -1.93 -2.18
C PHE A 65 10.53 -0.98 -1.26
N ASP A 66 11.11 0.07 -1.82
CA ASP A 66 11.78 1.13 -1.06
C ASP A 66 10.84 2.33 -0.89
N GLY A 67 10.16 2.40 0.26
CA GLY A 67 9.20 3.44 0.57
C GLY A 67 8.32 3.11 1.77
N TYR A 68 7.31 3.95 1.99
CA TYR A 68 6.34 3.77 3.06
C TYR A 68 4.99 3.33 2.49
N MET A 69 4.31 2.45 3.21
CA MET A 69 2.97 1.98 2.91
C MET A 69 2.03 2.29 4.08
N ALA A 70 0.80 2.61 3.78
CA ALA A 70 -0.25 2.83 4.76
C ALA A 70 -1.57 2.23 4.24
N GLU A 71 -2.35 1.64 5.14
CA GLU A 71 -3.73 1.23 4.88
C GLU A 71 -3.87 0.34 3.63
N ILE A 72 -3.33 -0.87 3.67
CA ILE A 72 -3.46 -1.83 2.58
C ILE A 72 -4.77 -2.59 2.74
N ASN A 73 -5.65 -2.43 1.77
CA ASN A 73 -6.93 -3.13 1.70
C ASN A 73 -6.91 -4.16 0.56
N PHE A 74 -7.26 -5.39 0.85
CA PHE A 74 -7.61 -6.40 -0.14
C PHE A 74 -9.07 -6.80 0.03
N VAL A 75 -9.87 -6.62 -1.03
CA VAL A 75 -11.29 -6.96 -1.02
C VAL A 75 -11.54 -8.11 -1.98
N ASP A 76 -11.96 -9.23 -1.44
CA ASP A 76 -12.25 -10.45 -2.18
C ASP A 76 -13.68 -10.44 -2.73
N GLY A 77 -13.83 -10.91 -3.98
CA GLY A 77 -15.12 -11.12 -4.64
C GLY A 77 -15.79 -9.87 -5.20
N GLN A 78 -15.12 -8.71 -5.20
CA GLN A 78 -15.67 -7.46 -5.70
C GLN A 78 -14.66 -6.64 -6.50
N GLN A 79 -15.08 -6.10 -7.66
CA GLN A 79 -14.32 -5.08 -8.37
C GLN A 79 -14.85 -3.69 -7.95
N LEU A 80 -14.19 -3.06 -6.97
CA LEU A 80 -14.62 -1.78 -6.41
C LEU A 80 -14.05 -0.59 -7.19
N ASN A 81 -14.70 0.56 -7.02
CA ASN A 81 -14.25 1.84 -7.55
C ASN A 81 -13.41 2.59 -6.49
N PRO A 82 -12.55 3.55 -6.92
CA PRO A 82 -11.73 4.34 -5.99
C PRO A 82 -12.54 5.05 -4.90
N THR A 83 -13.78 5.45 -5.20
CA THR A 83 -14.66 6.14 -4.23
C THR A 83 -15.06 5.28 -3.02
N SER A 84 -14.77 3.97 -3.05
CA SER A 84 -14.88 3.11 -1.87
C SER A 84 -13.78 3.39 -0.84
N PHE A 85 -12.62 3.89 -1.28
CA PHE A 85 -11.40 4.05 -0.48
C PHE A 85 -10.94 5.50 -0.36
N GLY A 86 -11.61 6.44 -1.00
CA GLY A 86 -11.24 7.84 -0.95
C GLY A 86 -12.27 8.74 -1.60
N GLU A 87 -12.02 10.04 -1.53
CA GLU A 87 -12.86 11.08 -2.12
C GLU A 87 -12.02 12.29 -2.54
N THR A 88 -12.54 13.09 -3.46
CA THR A 88 -11.89 14.35 -3.83
C THR A 88 -12.50 15.50 -3.03
N LYS A 89 -11.67 16.20 -2.26
CA LYS A 89 -12.03 17.45 -1.57
C LYS A 89 -11.15 18.60 -2.06
N SER A 90 -11.77 19.64 -2.54
CA SER A 90 -11.07 20.85 -3.06
C SER A 90 -9.97 20.52 -4.09
N GLY A 91 -10.21 19.53 -4.94
CA GLY A 91 -9.26 19.10 -5.97
C GLY A 91 -8.15 18.15 -5.49
N VAL A 92 -8.14 17.79 -4.22
CA VAL A 92 -7.18 16.86 -3.63
C VAL A 92 -7.87 15.53 -3.34
N TRP A 93 -7.23 14.42 -3.70
CA TRP A 93 -7.68 13.08 -3.33
C TRP A 93 -7.32 12.81 -1.87
N ILE A 94 -8.32 12.46 -1.08
CA ILE A 94 -8.19 12.16 0.36
C ILE A 94 -8.65 10.72 0.58
N PRO A 95 -7.84 9.85 1.18
CA PRO A 95 -8.25 8.49 1.54
C PRO A 95 -9.33 8.52 2.62
N LYS A 96 -10.15 7.48 2.62
CA LYS A 96 -11.15 7.19 3.65
C LYS A 96 -11.17 5.70 3.95
N ASN A 97 -11.55 5.35 5.17
CA ASN A 97 -11.67 3.96 5.56
C ASN A 97 -12.75 3.25 4.72
N TYR A 98 -12.43 2.05 4.27
CA TYR A 98 -13.41 1.17 3.66
C TYR A 98 -14.36 0.61 4.72
N THR A 99 -15.66 0.70 4.46
CA THR A 99 -16.71 0.26 5.41
C THR A 99 -17.54 -0.90 4.87
N GLY A 100 -17.17 -1.44 3.71
CA GLY A 100 -17.86 -2.59 3.12
C GLY A 100 -17.36 -3.93 3.66
N THR A 101 -17.80 -5.01 3.04
CA THR A 101 -17.35 -6.37 3.38
C THR A 101 -16.07 -6.72 2.63
N TYR A 102 -15.10 -7.28 3.33
CA TYR A 102 -13.82 -7.68 2.74
C TYR A 102 -13.87 -8.99 1.97
N GLY A 103 -14.93 -9.81 2.13
CA GLY A 103 -14.99 -11.17 1.61
C GLY A 103 -14.14 -12.13 2.47
N THR A 104 -14.13 -13.42 2.12
CA THR A 104 -13.50 -14.46 2.98
C THR A 104 -11.97 -14.32 3.05
N ASN A 105 -11.34 -13.99 1.94
CA ASN A 105 -9.88 -13.89 1.86
C ASN A 105 -9.39 -12.42 1.92
N GLY A 106 -10.32 -11.48 2.10
CA GLY A 106 -9.99 -10.07 2.21
C GLY A 106 -9.34 -9.72 3.55
N TYR A 107 -8.59 -8.62 3.58
CA TYR A 107 -7.89 -8.13 4.76
C TYR A 107 -7.74 -6.60 4.75
N ASN A 108 -7.49 -6.03 5.91
CA ASN A 108 -7.11 -4.63 6.10
C ASN A 108 -5.87 -4.55 7.01
N LEU A 109 -4.76 -4.04 6.48
CA LEU A 109 -3.54 -3.81 7.24
C LEU A 109 -3.39 -2.31 7.49
N GLU A 110 -3.65 -1.88 8.71
CA GLU A 110 -3.58 -0.47 9.11
C GLU A 110 -2.19 -0.04 9.58
N PHE A 111 -1.32 -1.01 9.95
CA PHE A 111 0.04 -0.79 10.47
C PHE A 111 0.12 0.10 11.73
N VAL A 112 -0.96 0.20 12.50
CA VAL A 112 -1.03 1.07 13.70
C VAL A 112 -0.40 0.44 14.93
N ASP A 113 -0.37 -0.89 15.02
CA ASP A 113 0.27 -1.61 16.11
C ASP A 113 1.70 -2.02 15.73
N SER A 114 2.69 -1.31 16.23
CA SER A 114 4.11 -1.61 15.99
C SER A 114 4.56 -2.96 16.57
N SER A 115 3.80 -3.56 17.49
CA SER A 115 4.06 -4.90 18.04
C SER A 115 3.46 -6.01 17.18
N ASN A 116 2.50 -5.70 16.31
CA ASN A 116 1.80 -6.64 15.43
C ASN A 116 1.49 -6.00 14.06
N ILE A 117 2.52 -5.57 13.36
CA ILE A 117 2.41 -4.80 12.11
C ILE A 117 1.66 -5.54 10.98
N GLY A 118 1.61 -6.87 11.04
CA GLY A 118 0.89 -7.70 10.07
C GLY A 118 -0.57 -8.02 10.45
N GLU A 119 -1.13 -7.34 11.46
CA GLU A 119 -2.49 -7.60 11.91
C GLU A 119 -3.54 -7.22 10.86
N ASP A 120 -4.43 -8.15 10.59
CA ASP A 120 -5.63 -7.90 9.78
C ASP A 120 -6.77 -7.38 10.66
N THR A 121 -7.14 -6.12 10.48
CA THR A 121 -8.21 -5.43 11.20
C THR A 121 -9.58 -5.54 10.53
N SER A 122 -9.69 -6.27 9.40
CA SER A 122 -10.96 -6.48 8.69
C SER A 122 -11.96 -7.35 9.44
N GLY A 123 -11.50 -8.11 10.43
CA GLY A 123 -12.27 -9.11 11.16
C GLY A 123 -12.15 -10.54 10.61
N ASN A 124 -11.45 -10.75 9.50
CA ASN A 124 -11.24 -12.07 8.89
C ASN A 124 -10.06 -12.84 9.49
N THR A 125 -9.18 -12.16 10.21
CA THR A 125 -7.94 -12.75 10.78
C THR A 125 -6.95 -13.30 9.74
N ASN A 126 -6.92 -12.71 8.54
CA ASN A 126 -5.97 -13.03 7.47
C ASN A 126 -4.64 -12.27 7.71
N ASN A 127 -4.00 -12.54 8.83
CA ASN A 127 -2.78 -11.85 9.26
C ASN A 127 -1.59 -12.16 8.36
N TYR A 128 -0.70 -11.18 8.21
CA TYR A 128 0.61 -11.34 7.58
C TYR A 128 1.70 -11.53 8.61
N THR A 129 2.72 -12.28 8.26
CA THR A 129 3.92 -12.42 9.08
C THR A 129 4.94 -11.38 8.66
N PRO A 130 5.29 -10.40 9.54
CA PRO A 130 6.33 -9.43 9.22
C PRO A 130 7.71 -10.07 9.13
N HIS A 131 8.51 -9.65 8.15
CA HIS A 131 9.89 -10.06 7.98
C HIS A 131 10.82 -8.83 8.00
N ASN A 132 11.88 -8.89 8.81
CA ASN A 132 12.91 -7.85 8.93
C ASN A 132 12.41 -6.46 9.38
N PHE A 133 11.23 -6.39 9.99
CA PHE A 133 10.71 -5.15 10.58
C PHE A 133 11.17 -4.96 12.02
N ASN A 134 11.41 -3.71 12.38
CA ASN A 134 11.64 -3.29 13.76
C ASN A 134 10.82 -2.03 14.07
N VAL A 135 10.79 -1.62 15.34
CA VAL A 135 9.97 -0.49 15.79
C VAL A 135 10.32 0.86 15.14
N HIS A 136 11.49 0.98 14.51
CA HIS A 136 11.93 2.19 13.83
C HIS A 136 11.44 2.28 12.39
N ASP A 137 10.91 1.18 11.84
CA ASP A 137 10.36 1.13 10.49
C ASP A 137 8.90 1.64 10.46
N VAL A 138 8.27 1.72 11.64
CA VAL A 138 6.94 2.30 11.79
C VAL A 138 7.05 3.81 12.03
N VAL A 139 6.50 4.60 11.14
CA VAL A 139 6.55 6.06 11.17
C VAL A 139 5.16 6.65 11.38
N SER A 140 5.11 7.85 11.98
CA SER A 140 3.85 8.55 12.26
C SER A 140 3.28 9.26 11.02
N ASP A 141 4.06 9.36 9.94
CA ASP A 141 3.61 9.98 8.69
C ASP A 141 2.59 9.09 7.98
N SER A 142 1.50 9.68 7.52
CA SER A 142 0.42 8.97 6.83
C SER A 142 -0.23 9.87 5.78
N PRO A 143 -1.05 9.33 4.87
CA PRO A 143 -1.72 10.13 3.84
C PRO A 143 -2.59 11.27 4.38
N THR A 144 -3.10 11.13 5.61
CA THR A 144 -3.98 12.13 6.27
C THR A 144 -3.25 12.95 7.32
N ASN A 145 -2.04 12.57 7.68
CA ASN A 145 -1.25 13.22 8.73
C ASN A 145 0.22 13.36 8.27
N ASN A 146 0.45 14.36 7.43
CA ASN A 146 1.75 14.61 6.79
C ASN A 146 2.57 15.55 7.68
N PHE A 147 3.64 15.05 8.27
CA PHE A 147 4.56 15.83 9.08
C PHE A 147 5.61 16.56 8.24
N SER A 148 6.11 17.67 8.74
CA SER A 148 7.28 18.32 8.16
C SER A 148 8.50 17.42 8.30
N THR A 149 9.12 17.04 7.19
CA THR A 149 10.30 16.17 7.19
C THR A 149 11.58 16.98 7.07
N LEU A 150 12.67 16.47 7.66
CA LEU A 150 13.99 17.04 7.53
C LEU A 150 14.56 16.75 6.13
N LEU A 151 15.25 17.74 5.56
CA LEU A 151 15.90 17.59 4.27
C LEU A 151 17.32 17.05 4.47
N SER A 152 17.55 15.78 4.13
CA SER A 152 18.84 15.10 4.35
C SER A 152 20.03 15.76 3.63
N THR A 153 19.76 16.47 2.52
CA THR A 153 20.82 17.16 1.73
C THR A 153 21.40 18.41 2.39
N THR A 154 20.85 18.85 3.51
CA THR A 154 21.30 20.05 4.24
C THR A 154 21.95 19.74 5.58
N LEU A 155 22.15 18.47 5.91
CA LEU A 155 22.59 18.01 7.22
C LEU A 155 23.90 17.21 7.10
N ASP A 156 25.02 17.90 6.93
CA ASP A 156 26.34 17.28 6.72
C ASP A 156 26.80 16.40 7.90
N ASP A 157 26.34 16.67 9.12
CA ASP A 157 26.77 15.99 10.35
C ASP A 157 25.65 15.17 11.04
N TYR A 158 24.54 14.93 10.35
CA TYR A 158 23.39 14.22 10.91
C TYR A 158 22.92 13.08 10.00
N THR A 159 22.58 11.97 10.61
CA THR A 159 21.83 10.90 9.93
C THR A 159 20.34 11.11 10.20
N VAL A 160 19.54 11.13 9.15
CA VAL A 160 18.08 11.18 9.26
C VAL A 160 17.50 9.78 9.20
N SER A 161 16.46 9.55 10.01
CA SER A 161 15.75 8.27 10.12
C SER A 161 14.26 8.51 10.40
N GLU A 162 13.46 7.45 10.50
CA GLU A 162 12.03 7.53 10.79
C GLU A 162 11.29 8.44 9.76
N GLY A 163 11.48 8.19 8.46
CA GLY A 163 10.86 9.01 7.42
C GLY A 163 11.33 10.46 7.39
N ASN A 164 12.58 10.71 7.77
CA ASN A 164 13.17 12.03 7.92
C ASN A 164 12.53 12.87 9.05
N LEU A 165 11.91 12.23 10.01
CA LEU A 165 11.34 12.88 11.20
C LEU A 165 12.35 12.98 12.35
N ARG A 166 13.43 12.20 12.32
CA ARG A 166 14.46 12.16 13.34
C ARG A 166 15.83 12.46 12.74
N ALA A 167 16.57 13.38 13.36
CA ALA A 167 17.98 13.60 13.07
C ALA A 167 18.83 13.13 14.26
N THR A 168 19.87 12.34 13.99
CA THR A 168 20.86 11.91 14.98
C THR A 168 22.22 12.45 14.56
N SER A 169 22.92 13.12 15.45
CA SER A 169 24.28 13.61 15.20
C SER A 169 25.20 12.43 14.91
N ALA A 170 25.98 12.52 13.83
CA ALA A 170 26.96 11.51 13.46
C ALA A 170 28.20 11.49 14.41
N GLY A 171 28.17 12.27 15.47
CA GLY A 171 29.13 12.23 16.59
C GLY A 171 30.54 12.63 16.21
N SER A 172 30.86 13.89 16.42
CA SER A 172 32.19 14.29 16.89
C SER A 172 31.96 15.30 18.02
N GLN A 173 32.02 14.85 19.25
CA GLN A 173 32.28 15.75 20.35
C GLN A 173 33.73 16.21 20.20
N LEU A 174 33.95 17.51 20.02
CA LEU A 174 35.24 18.16 20.22
C LEU A 174 35.61 18.13 21.68
#